data_66be239208893aa4ae1e1efefc6fa373
#
_entry.id   66be239208893aa4ae1e1efefc6fa373
#
_cell.length_a   1.000
_cell.length_b   1.000
_cell.length_c   1.000
_cell.angle_alpha   90.00
_cell.angle_beta   90.00
_cell.angle_gamma   90.00
#
_symmetry.space_group_name_H-M   'P 1'
#
loop_
_entity.id
_entity.type
_entity.pdbx_description
1 polymer ?
#
loop_
_entity_poly.entity_id
_entity_poly.type
_entity_poly.pdbx_seq_one_letter_code
_entity_poly.pdbx_strand_id
1 'polypeptide(L)'
;KLAEYKKEHNLVDTGNVKELKIKEIESISKRIIEAKKNFQKKQNDLLSIKIAEGDVDALLAIEDLRTLDQIKSIKNSLSANDSQIQSLSLIYTDDHPKLIKAYDYQNNLNEQLKKEINLGVEQKAFELSNLDGFIKISEEELKKATDELLIIEEKESGMMKFLREVESSKKLYESFLQRVKETNEAQNLQVSKLKII
;
A
#
# COMPACT_ATOMS: atom_id res chain seq x y z
N LYS A 1 26.95 32.59 -5.75
CA LYS A 1 27.01 31.29 -5.05
C LYS A 1 25.61 30.78 -4.65
N LEU A 2 24.82 31.45 -3.76
CA LEU A 2 23.49 30.98 -3.36
C LEU A 2 22.51 30.91 -4.55
N ALA A 3 22.45 31.94 -5.39
CA ALA A 3 21.60 32.00 -6.57
C ALA A 3 22.00 30.94 -7.62
N GLU A 4 23.27 30.69 -7.79
CA GLU A 4 23.83 29.67 -8.67
C GLU A 4 23.46 28.29 -8.14
N TYR A 5 23.63 28.02 -6.84
CA TYR A 5 23.24 26.78 -6.20
C TYR A 5 21.74 26.49 -6.34
N LYS A 6 20.89 27.50 -6.11
CA LYS A 6 19.44 27.37 -6.32
C LYS A 6 19.10 27.02 -7.78
N LYS A 7 19.78 27.64 -8.74
CA LYS A 7 19.57 27.41 -10.18
C LYS A 7 20.06 26.02 -10.61
N GLU A 8 21.25 25.63 -10.14
CA GLU A 8 21.89 24.35 -10.47
C GLU A 8 21.08 23.15 -9.94
N HIS A 9 20.47 23.30 -8.75
CA HIS A 9 19.71 22.24 -8.11
C HIS A 9 18.19 22.37 -8.26
N ASN A 10 17.69 23.31 -9.07
CA ASN A 10 16.26 23.58 -9.27
C ASN A 10 15.48 23.83 -7.95
N LEU A 11 16.09 24.54 -7.00
CA LEU A 11 15.57 24.79 -5.66
C LEU A 11 14.62 26.00 -5.60
N VAL A 12 13.67 26.10 -6.53
CA VAL A 12 12.78 27.28 -6.59
C VAL A 12 11.62 27.18 -5.57
N ASP A 13 11.19 25.95 -5.19
CA ASP A 13 10.08 25.73 -4.26
C ASP A 13 10.24 24.39 -3.51
N THR A 14 11.34 24.26 -2.78
CA THR A 14 11.69 23.00 -2.08
C THR A 14 10.70 22.58 -0.99
N GLY A 15 10.09 23.55 -0.31
CA GLY A 15 9.15 23.28 0.78
C GLY A 15 7.91 22.52 0.32
N ASN A 16 7.29 23.00 -0.75
CA ASN A 16 6.10 22.35 -1.33
C ASN A 16 6.42 20.99 -1.95
N VAL A 17 7.58 20.88 -2.62
CA VAL A 17 8.01 19.60 -3.23
C VAL A 17 8.26 18.55 -2.15
N LYS A 18 8.91 18.91 -1.06
CA LYS A 18 9.15 18.03 0.08
C LYS A 18 7.85 17.56 0.73
N GLU A 19 6.92 18.48 0.97
CA GLU A 19 5.61 18.15 1.56
C GLU A 19 4.81 17.20 0.66
N LEU A 20 4.79 17.44 -0.65
CA LEU A 20 4.16 16.55 -1.61
C LEU A 20 4.78 15.16 -1.60
N LYS A 21 6.11 15.07 -1.51
CA LYS A 21 6.81 13.78 -1.48
C LYS A 21 6.53 13.01 -0.17
N ILE A 22 6.44 13.69 0.96
CA ILE A 22 6.03 13.08 2.23
C ILE A 22 4.61 12.54 2.14
N LYS A 23 3.65 13.30 1.58
CA LYS A 23 2.27 12.83 1.38
C LYS A 23 2.19 11.62 0.44
N GLU A 24 3.02 11.59 -0.60
CA GLU A 24 3.15 10.44 -1.50
C GLU A 24 3.63 9.19 -0.74
N ILE A 25 4.70 9.31 0.05
CA ILE A 25 5.25 8.24 0.90
C ILE A 25 4.20 7.73 1.88
N GLU A 26 3.47 8.62 2.55
CA GLU A 26 2.38 8.25 3.47
C GLU A 26 1.26 7.49 2.76
N SER A 27 0.87 7.94 1.56
CA SER A 27 -0.15 7.28 0.75
C SER A 27 0.27 5.87 0.33
N ILE A 28 1.51 5.71 -0.16
CA ILE A 28 2.06 4.40 -0.55
C ILE A 28 2.14 3.50 0.69
N SER A 29 2.62 4.01 1.82
CA SER A 29 2.72 3.24 3.07
C SER A 29 1.36 2.73 3.55
N LYS A 30 0.31 3.56 3.49
CA LYS A 30 -1.06 3.15 3.82
C LYS A 30 -1.56 2.03 2.90
N ARG A 31 -1.32 2.15 1.60
CA ARG A 31 -1.69 1.10 0.62
C ARG A 31 -0.98 -0.23 0.90
N ILE A 32 0.30 -0.19 1.26
CA ILE A 32 1.08 -1.39 1.61
C ILE A 32 0.52 -2.04 2.87
N ILE A 33 0.22 -1.27 3.91
CA ILE A 33 -0.33 -1.79 5.17
C ILE A 33 -1.67 -2.48 4.92
N GLU A 34 -2.56 -1.86 4.15
CA GLU A 34 -3.86 -2.44 3.81
C GLU A 34 -3.71 -3.70 2.94
N ALA A 35 -2.84 -3.68 1.94
CA ALA A 35 -2.55 -4.83 1.10
C ALA A 35 -1.97 -5.99 1.91
N LYS A 36 -1.03 -5.74 2.84
CA LYS A 36 -0.47 -6.77 3.74
C LYS A 36 -1.53 -7.37 4.66
N LYS A 37 -2.43 -6.56 5.20
CA LYS A 37 -3.55 -7.04 6.01
C LYS A 37 -4.46 -7.97 5.20
N ASN A 38 -4.80 -7.57 3.98
CA ASN A 38 -5.62 -8.38 3.07
C ASN A 38 -4.90 -9.68 2.67
N PHE A 39 -3.59 -9.61 2.42
CA PHE A 39 -2.75 -10.76 2.12
C PHE A 39 -2.77 -11.77 3.26
N GLN A 40 -2.57 -11.34 4.49
CA GLN A 40 -2.62 -12.21 5.67
C GLN A 40 -3.98 -12.88 5.83
N LYS A 41 -5.09 -12.13 5.64
CA LYS A 41 -6.43 -12.71 5.67
C LYS A 41 -6.59 -13.82 4.62
N LYS A 42 -6.29 -13.51 3.35
CA LYS A 42 -6.40 -14.48 2.26
C LYS A 42 -5.46 -15.68 2.41
N GLN A 43 -4.28 -15.47 2.99
CA GLN A 43 -3.34 -16.55 3.31
C GLN A 43 -3.92 -17.50 4.36
N ASN A 44 -4.54 -16.98 5.41
CA ASN A 44 -5.20 -17.78 6.43
C ASN A 44 -6.39 -18.56 5.85
N ASP A 45 -7.18 -17.96 4.97
CA ASP A 45 -8.29 -18.62 4.28
C ASP A 45 -7.77 -19.79 3.43
N LEU A 46 -6.67 -19.61 2.68
CA LEU A 46 -6.03 -20.68 1.92
C LEU A 46 -5.44 -21.78 2.81
N LEU A 47 -4.90 -21.45 3.98
CA LEU A 47 -4.45 -22.45 4.95
C LEU A 47 -5.63 -23.28 5.47
N SER A 48 -6.74 -22.63 5.78
CA SER A 48 -7.98 -23.33 6.22
C SER A 48 -8.49 -24.28 5.12
N ILE A 49 -8.44 -23.86 3.86
CA ILE A 49 -8.76 -24.70 2.68
C ILE A 49 -7.84 -25.92 2.60
N LYS A 50 -6.54 -25.75 2.77
CA LYS A 50 -5.57 -26.85 2.73
C LYS A 50 -5.76 -27.86 3.86
N ILE A 51 -6.10 -27.38 5.05
CA ILE A 51 -6.41 -28.25 6.21
C ILE A 51 -7.67 -29.07 5.96
N ALA A 52 -8.67 -28.48 5.27
CA ALA A 52 -9.92 -29.13 4.91
C ALA A 52 -9.81 -29.98 3.62
N GLU A 53 -8.62 -30.17 3.05
CA GLU A 53 -8.40 -30.89 1.79
C GLU A 53 -8.96 -32.31 1.85
N GLY A 54 -9.87 -32.61 0.92
CA GLY A 54 -10.58 -33.90 0.85
C GLY A 54 -11.91 -33.97 1.59
N ASP A 55 -12.21 -33.04 2.49
CA ASP A 55 -13.50 -32.92 3.15
C ASP A 55 -14.34 -31.80 2.52
N VAL A 56 -15.30 -32.20 1.69
CA VAL A 56 -16.18 -31.27 0.97
C VAL A 56 -17.01 -30.42 1.93
N ASP A 57 -17.46 -30.98 3.05
CA ASP A 57 -18.28 -30.28 4.01
C ASP A 57 -17.46 -29.23 4.79
N ALA A 58 -16.22 -29.57 5.15
CA ALA A 58 -15.27 -28.63 5.76
C ALA A 58 -14.91 -27.50 4.79
N LEU A 59 -14.70 -27.78 3.49
CA LEU A 59 -14.46 -26.77 2.46
C LEU A 59 -15.66 -25.83 2.26
N LEU A 60 -16.88 -26.38 2.31
CA LEU A 60 -18.11 -25.59 2.21
C LEU A 60 -18.46 -24.79 3.49
N ALA A 61 -17.81 -25.05 4.61
CA ALA A 61 -17.90 -24.22 5.81
C ALA A 61 -17.14 -22.88 5.63
N ILE A 62 -16.19 -22.82 4.68
CA ILE A 62 -15.46 -21.59 4.37
C ILE A 62 -16.37 -20.64 3.58
N GLU A 63 -16.67 -19.49 4.15
CA GLU A 63 -17.64 -18.52 3.62
C GLU A 63 -17.34 -18.10 2.19
N ASP A 64 -16.09 -17.86 1.89
CA ASP A 64 -15.60 -17.43 0.57
C ASP A 64 -15.84 -18.45 -0.55
N LEU A 65 -15.80 -19.75 -0.26
CA LEU A 65 -16.13 -20.80 -1.22
C LEU A 65 -17.64 -20.99 -1.31
N ARG A 66 -18.33 -21.00 -0.16
CA ARG A 66 -19.77 -21.17 -0.08
C ARG A 66 -20.56 -20.11 -0.82
N THR A 67 -20.04 -18.88 -0.91
CA THR A 67 -20.70 -17.73 -1.58
C THR A 67 -20.54 -17.72 -3.09
N LEU A 68 -19.72 -18.59 -3.68
CA LEU A 68 -19.61 -18.70 -5.13
C LEU A 68 -20.94 -19.15 -5.73
N ASP A 69 -21.45 -18.39 -6.70
CA ASP A 69 -22.80 -18.60 -7.26
C ASP A 69 -22.98 -20.02 -7.83
N GLN A 70 -21.93 -20.57 -8.48
CA GLN A 70 -21.95 -21.91 -9.03
C GLN A 70 -22.05 -22.99 -7.94
N ILE A 71 -21.27 -22.88 -6.88
CA ILE A 71 -21.33 -23.80 -5.72
C ILE A 71 -22.70 -23.72 -5.07
N LYS A 72 -23.23 -22.52 -4.88
CA LYS A 72 -24.57 -22.31 -4.33
C LYS A 72 -25.66 -22.94 -5.20
N SER A 73 -25.57 -22.79 -6.52
CA SER A 73 -26.50 -23.39 -7.46
C SER A 73 -26.47 -24.92 -7.42
N ILE A 74 -25.27 -25.51 -7.41
CA ILE A 74 -25.12 -26.98 -7.32
C ILE A 74 -25.66 -27.51 -5.98
N LYS A 75 -25.41 -26.82 -4.87
CA LYS A 75 -25.96 -27.20 -3.55
C LYS A 75 -27.49 -27.18 -3.54
N ASN A 76 -28.10 -26.18 -4.15
CA ASN A 76 -29.55 -26.15 -4.27
C ASN A 76 -30.07 -27.32 -5.12
N SER A 77 -29.39 -27.66 -6.21
CA SER A 77 -29.74 -28.82 -7.03
C SER A 77 -29.57 -30.14 -6.28
N LEU A 78 -28.50 -30.29 -5.46
CA LEU A 78 -28.30 -31.45 -4.60
C LEU A 78 -29.43 -31.59 -3.59
N SER A 79 -29.79 -30.51 -2.90
CA SER A 79 -30.89 -30.51 -1.92
C SER A 79 -32.24 -30.89 -2.54
N ALA A 80 -32.52 -30.38 -3.75
CA ALA A 80 -33.72 -30.76 -4.49
C ALA A 80 -33.73 -32.23 -4.90
N ASN A 81 -32.58 -32.74 -5.37
CA ASN A 81 -32.43 -34.14 -5.75
C ASN A 81 -32.52 -35.09 -4.53
N ASP A 82 -31.96 -34.72 -3.38
CA ASP A 82 -32.09 -35.47 -2.12
C ASP A 82 -33.55 -35.62 -1.73
N SER A 83 -34.34 -34.54 -1.82
CA SER A 83 -35.79 -34.59 -1.55
C SER A 83 -36.52 -35.52 -2.54
N GLN A 84 -36.07 -35.54 -3.81
CA GLN A 84 -36.60 -36.43 -4.82
C GLN A 84 -36.26 -37.92 -4.54
N ILE A 85 -35.01 -38.20 -4.16
CA ILE A 85 -34.54 -39.54 -3.77
C ILE A 85 -35.36 -40.03 -2.59
N GLN A 86 -35.53 -39.22 -1.55
CA GLN A 86 -36.33 -39.57 -0.37
C GLN A 86 -37.77 -39.92 -0.78
N SER A 87 -38.38 -39.14 -1.66
CA SER A 87 -39.76 -39.41 -2.10
C SER A 87 -39.83 -40.69 -2.94
N LEU A 88 -38.88 -40.97 -3.78
CA LEU A 88 -38.81 -42.16 -4.62
C LEU A 88 -38.54 -43.43 -3.76
N SER A 89 -37.68 -43.35 -2.77
CA SER A 89 -37.34 -44.49 -1.88
C SER A 89 -38.50 -44.96 -1.02
N LEU A 90 -39.51 -44.12 -0.80
CA LEU A 90 -40.77 -44.53 -0.13
C LEU A 90 -41.65 -45.43 -1.02
N ILE A 91 -41.47 -45.38 -2.35
CA ILE A 91 -42.39 -46.03 -3.31
C ILE A 91 -41.70 -47.15 -4.04
N TYR A 92 -40.39 -47.05 -4.29
CA TYR A 92 -39.64 -47.94 -5.14
C TYR A 92 -38.47 -48.59 -4.35
N THR A 93 -38.08 -49.78 -4.80
CA THR A 93 -36.84 -50.45 -4.33
C THR A 93 -35.60 -49.87 -5.00
N ASP A 94 -34.43 -50.10 -4.40
CA ASP A 94 -33.14 -49.52 -4.85
C ASP A 94 -32.80 -49.83 -6.29
N ASP A 95 -33.26 -51.01 -6.82
CA ASP A 95 -33.02 -51.39 -8.21
C ASP A 95 -33.97 -50.75 -9.23
N HIS A 96 -34.90 -49.89 -8.78
CA HIS A 96 -35.84 -49.27 -9.70
C HIS A 96 -35.16 -48.22 -10.56
N PRO A 97 -35.40 -48.21 -11.90
CA PRO A 97 -34.73 -47.30 -12.84
C PRO A 97 -34.83 -45.82 -12.52
N LYS A 98 -35.91 -45.39 -11.91
CA LYS A 98 -36.10 -43.97 -11.46
C LYS A 98 -35.17 -43.62 -10.29
N LEU A 99 -34.97 -44.52 -9.35
CA LEU A 99 -34.09 -44.31 -8.20
C LEU A 99 -32.64 -44.36 -8.62
N ILE A 100 -32.28 -45.31 -9.49
CA ILE A 100 -30.90 -45.38 -10.07
C ILE A 100 -30.55 -44.07 -10.79
N LYS A 101 -31.44 -43.55 -11.63
CA LYS A 101 -31.21 -42.25 -12.32
C LYS A 101 -31.07 -41.07 -11.37
N ALA A 102 -31.79 -41.06 -10.26
CA ALA A 102 -31.68 -40.00 -9.26
C ALA A 102 -30.35 -40.06 -8.52
N TYR A 103 -29.84 -41.26 -8.22
CA TYR A 103 -28.50 -41.45 -7.65
C TYR A 103 -27.38 -41.09 -8.64
N ASP A 104 -27.52 -41.47 -9.90
CA ASP A 104 -26.56 -41.09 -10.97
C ASP A 104 -26.48 -39.59 -11.11
N TYR A 105 -27.61 -38.90 -11.06
CA TYR A 105 -27.66 -37.43 -11.10
C TYR A 105 -27.00 -36.80 -9.87
N GLN A 106 -27.23 -37.38 -8.66
CA GLN A 106 -26.57 -36.95 -7.43
C GLN A 106 -25.04 -37.10 -7.52
N ASN A 107 -24.56 -38.23 -8.03
CA ASN A 107 -23.13 -38.46 -8.24
C ASN A 107 -22.51 -37.44 -9.19
N ASN A 108 -23.20 -37.15 -10.29
CA ASN A 108 -22.75 -36.12 -11.24
C ASN A 108 -22.69 -34.73 -10.62
N LEU A 109 -23.71 -34.34 -9.83
CA LEU A 109 -23.70 -33.07 -9.09
C LEU A 109 -22.55 -32.99 -8.08
N ASN A 110 -22.24 -34.10 -7.38
CA ASN A 110 -21.12 -34.16 -6.46
C ASN A 110 -19.76 -34.01 -7.16
N GLU A 111 -19.59 -34.62 -8.34
CA GLU A 111 -18.39 -34.44 -9.16
C GLU A 111 -18.25 -32.98 -9.64
N GLN A 112 -19.35 -32.38 -10.10
CA GLN A 112 -19.37 -30.98 -10.46
C GLN A 112 -19.02 -30.08 -9.28
N LEU A 113 -19.57 -30.36 -8.09
CA LEU A 113 -19.27 -29.61 -6.86
C LEU A 113 -17.79 -29.65 -6.53
N LYS A 114 -17.16 -30.84 -6.56
CA LYS A 114 -15.71 -31.01 -6.33
C LYS A 114 -14.91 -30.19 -7.35
N LYS A 115 -15.30 -30.22 -8.61
CA LYS A 115 -14.62 -29.44 -9.66
C LYS A 115 -14.72 -27.94 -9.41
N GLU A 116 -15.89 -27.44 -9.09
CA GLU A 116 -16.10 -25.99 -8.81
C GLU A 116 -15.36 -25.54 -7.54
N ILE A 117 -15.30 -26.38 -6.51
CA ILE A 117 -14.49 -26.12 -5.32
C ILE A 117 -13.01 -25.96 -5.69
N ASN A 118 -12.46 -26.90 -6.49
CA ASN A 118 -11.06 -26.84 -6.91
C ASN A 118 -10.76 -25.57 -7.72
N LEU A 119 -11.64 -25.22 -8.65
CA LEU A 119 -11.51 -23.96 -9.40
C LEU A 119 -11.56 -22.73 -8.47
N GLY A 120 -12.43 -22.73 -7.46
CA GLY A 120 -12.47 -21.67 -6.46
C GLY A 120 -11.18 -21.57 -5.64
N VAL A 121 -10.56 -22.70 -5.29
CA VAL A 121 -9.27 -22.75 -4.59
C VAL A 121 -8.14 -22.20 -5.46
N GLU A 122 -8.09 -22.60 -6.73
CA GLU A 122 -7.10 -22.08 -7.68
C GLU A 122 -7.23 -20.57 -7.88
N GLN A 123 -8.47 -20.07 -8.00
CA GLN A 123 -8.74 -18.64 -8.08
C GLN A 123 -8.22 -17.89 -6.85
N LYS A 124 -8.46 -18.42 -5.63
CA LYS A 124 -7.95 -17.81 -4.38
C LYS A 124 -6.42 -17.81 -4.32
N ALA A 125 -5.77 -18.87 -4.77
CA ALA A 125 -4.31 -18.93 -4.85
C ALA A 125 -3.76 -17.88 -5.84
N PHE A 126 -4.42 -17.69 -6.98
CA PHE A 126 -4.06 -16.67 -7.96
C PHE A 126 -4.26 -15.25 -7.41
N GLU A 127 -5.37 -14.97 -6.73
CA GLU A 127 -5.61 -13.68 -6.08
C GLU A 127 -4.54 -13.36 -5.04
N LEU A 128 -4.10 -14.35 -4.26
CA LEU A 128 -3.02 -14.17 -3.28
C LEU A 128 -1.69 -13.85 -3.95
N SER A 129 -1.37 -14.54 -5.05
CA SER A 129 -0.15 -14.29 -5.84
C SER A 129 -0.14 -12.87 -6.43
N ASN A 130 -1.27 -12.41 -6.95
CA ASN A 130 -1.41 -11.05 -7.47
C ASN A 130 -1.22 -9.99 -6.37
N LEU A 131 -1.76 -10.26 -5.18
CA LEU A 131 -1.63 -9.35 -4.04
C LEU A 131 -0.18 -9.28 -3.53
N ASP A 132 0.55 -10.39 -3.52
CA ASP A 132 1.98 -10.42 -3.23
C ASP A 132 2.80 -9.61 -4.24
N GLY A 133 2.50 -9.77 -5.53
CA GLY A 133 3.10 -8.96 -6.59
C GLY A 133 2.83 -7.45 -6.42
N PHE A 134 1.59 -7.08 -6.10
CA PHE A 134 1.23 -5.69 -5.82
C PHE A 134 2.00 -5.11 -4.61
N ILE A 135 2.14 -5.88 -3.53
CA ILE A 135 2.90 -5.47 -2.34
C ILE A 135 4.36 -5.20 -2.73
N LYS A 136 5.01 -6.11 -3.46
CA LYS A 136 6.42 -5.95 -3.88
C LYS A 136 6.63 -4.70 -4.74
N ILE A 137 5.76 -4.47 -5.72
CA ILE A 137 5.81 -3.27 -6.57
C ILE A 137 5.65 -2.00 -5.72
N SER A 138 4.68 -1.99 -4.80
CA SER A 138 4.45 -0.84 -3.93
C SER A 138 5.62 -0.59 -2.95
N GLU A 139 6.30 -1.63 -2.47
CA GLU A 139 7.51 -1.50 -1.66
C GLU A 139 8.68 -0.91 -2.45
N GLU A 140 8.82 -1.26 -3.72
CA GLU A 140 9.81 -0.64 -4.62
C GLU A 140 9.48 0.83 -4.89
N GLU A 141 8.21 1.17 -5.11
CA GLU A 141 7.75 2.57 -5.24
C GLU A 141 8.05 3.36 -3.97
N LEU A 142 7.77 2.80 -2.79
CA LEU A 142 8.08 3.43 -1.51
C LEU A 142 9.58 3.72 -1.36
N LYS A 143 10.41 2.75 -1.70
CA LYS A 143 11.87 2.92 -1.66
C LYS A 143 12.31 4.05 -2.57
N LYS A 144 11.85 4.09 -3.83
CA LYS A 144 12.18 5.17 -4.78
C LYS A 144 11.75 6.54 -4.24
N ALA A 145 10.52 6.66 -3.75
CA ALA A 145 10.02 7.91 -3.19
C ALA A 145 10.82 8.36 -1.95
N THR A 146 11.27 7.43 -1.13
CA THR A 146 12.13 7.71 0.02
C THR A 146 13.53 8.17 -0.39
N ASP A 147 14.13 7.51 -1.39
CA ASP A 147 15.44 7.90 -1.92
C ASP A 147 15.38 9.32 -2.55
N GLU A 148 14.30 9.63 -3.27
CA GLU A 148 14.07 10.98 -3.81
C GLU A 148 13.90 12.03 -2.70
N LEU A 149 13.22 11.71 -1.61
CA LEU A 149 13.10 12.60 -0.45
C LEU A 149 14.46 12.88 0.18
N LEU A 150 15.31 11.87 0.34
CA LEU A 150 16.68 12.04 0.85
C LEU A 150 17.50 13.00 -0.02
N ILE A 151 17.41 12.88 -1.33
CA ILE A 151 18.06 13.81 -2.27
C ILE A 151 17.58 15.25 -2.08
N ILE A 152 16.27 15.45 -1.87
CA ILE A 152 15.69 16.77 -1.59
C ILE A 152 16.25 17.33 -0.28
N GLU A 153 16.32 16.52 0.77
CA GLU A 153 16.85 16.91 2.08
C GLU A 153 18.34 17.27 2.05
N GLU A 154 19.14 16.53 1.30
CA GLU A 154 20.56 16.85 1.09
C GLU A 154 20.72 18.21 0.40
N LYS A 155 19.92 18.47 -0.66
CA LYS A 155 19.94 19.77 -1.37
C LYS A 155 19.49 20.92 -0.45
N GLU A 156 18.45 20.72 0.36
CA GLU A 156 18.02 21.72 1.35
C GLU A 156 19.11 22.00 2.39
N SER A 157 19.77 20.96 2.89
CA SER A 157 20.88 21.09 3.84
C SER A 157 22.03 21.90 3.25
N GLY A 158 22.40 21.65 2.00
CA GLY A 158 23.39 22.45 1.25
C GLY A 158 22.98 23.92 1.15
N MET A 159 21.72 24.20 0.78
CA MET A 159 21.21 25.56 0.72
C MET A 159 21.26 26.30 2.06
N MET A 160 20.91 25.60 3.15
CA MET A 160 20.95 26.17 4.51
C MET A 160 22.36 26.56 4.96
N LYS A 161 23.41 25.84 4.51
CA LYS A 161 24.80 26.23 4.75
C LYS A 161 25.10 27.58 4.09
N PHE A 162 24.76 27.74 2.82
CA PHE A 162 24.94 29.01 2.10
C PHE A 162 24.15 30.16 2.73
N LEU A 163 22.92 29.93 3.18
CA LEU A 163 22.13 30.97 3.88
C LEU A 163 22.80 31.44 5.15
N ARG A 164 23.37 30.53 5.97
CA ARG A 164 24.12 30.87 7.18
C ARG A 164 25.39 31.69 6.86
N GLU A 165 26.10 31.34 5.80
CA GLU A 165 27.29 32.12 5.35
C GLU A 165 26.89 33.54 4.94
N VAL A 166 25.81 33.69 4.19
CA VAL A 166 25.29 35.01 3.77
C VAL A 166 24.88 35.83 4.99
N GLU A 167 24.14 35.25 5.95
CA GLU A 167 23.73 35.94 7.16
C GLU A 167 24.92 36.35 8.02
N SER A 168 25.91 35.47 8.21
CA SER A 168 27.14 35.77 8.92
C SER A 168 27.91 36.92 8.26
N SER A 169 28.07 36.88 6.93
CA SER A 169 28.74 37.94 6.17
C SER A 169 27.98 39.26 6.28
N LYS A 170 26.68 39.25 6.25
CA LYS A 170 25.84 40.45 6.46
C LYS A 170 26.03 41.07 7.85
N LYS A 171 26.03 40.27 8.90
CA LYS A 171 26.29 40.72 10.28
C LYS A 171 27.67 41.33 10.43
N LEU A 172 28.69 40.73 9.82
CA LEU A 172 30.05 41.27 9.82
C LEU A 172 30.11 42.62 9.10
N TYR A 173 29.47 42.72 7.94
CA TYR A 173 29.40 43.99 7.20
C TYR A 173 28.70 45.08 7.96
N GLU A 174 27.56 44.79 8.58
CA GLU A 174 26.82 45.74 9.43
C GLU A 174 27.66 46.21 10.63
N SER A 175 28.35 45.28 11.31
CA SER A 175 29.27 45.62 12.42
C SER A 175 30.46 46.48 11.95
N PHE A 176 30.97 46.21 10.75
CA PHE A 176 32.06 47.02 10.17
C PHE A 176 31.58 48.44 9.82
N LEU A 177 30.40 48.56 9.22
CA LEU A 177 29.80 49.89 8.92
C LEU A 177 29.56 50.71 10.22
N GLN A 178 29.12 50.06 11.27
CA GLN A 178 28.91 50.72 12.56
C GLN A 178 30.23 51.23 13.13
N ARG A 179 31.29 50.43 13.12
CA ARG A 179 32.63 50.88 13.56
C ARG A 179 33.19 52.03 12.72
N VAL A 180 33.00 52.01 11.40
CA VAL A 180 33.38 53.13 10.53
C VAL A 180 32.64 54.42 10.88
N LYS A 181 31.34 54.36 11.16
CA LYS A 181 30.59 55.51 11.65
C LYS A 181 31.11 56.06 12.98
N GLU A 182 31.29 55.21 13.97
CA GLU A 182 31.82 55.57 15.29
C GLU A 182 33.21 56.23 15.17
N THR A 183 34.07 55.65 14.30
CA THR A 183 35.41 56.23 14.08
C THR A 183 35.37 57.60 13.37
N ASN A 184 34.51 57.79 12.40
CA ASN A 184 34.33 59.05 11.72
C ASN A 184 33.71 60.13 12.68
N GLU A 185 32.77 59.74 13.51
CA GLU A 185 32.21 60.65 14.53
C GLU A 185 33.26 61.06 15.57
N ALA A 186 34.11 60.14 16.05
CA ALA A 186 35.22 60.43 16.94
C ALA A 186 36.27 61.34 16.31
N GLN A 187 36.62 61.14 15.04
CA GLN A 187 37.50 62.06 14.31
C GLN A 187 36.93 63.46 14.13
N ASN A 188 35.66 63.59 13.79
CA ASN A 188 34.98 64.89 13.65
C ASN A 188 34.92 65.65 15.01
N LEU A 189 34.76 64.94 16.12
CA LEU A 189 34.78 65.54 17.47
C LEU A 189 36.18 65.99 17.84
N GLN A 190 37.25 65.32 17.46
CA GLN A 190 38.66 65.75 17.64
C GLN A 190 39.00 66.97 16.84
N VAL A 191 38.58 67.05 15.56
CA VAL A 191 38.81 68.22 14.71
C VAL A 191 38.00 69.42 15.18
N SER A 192 36.82 69.23 15.71
CA SER A 192 36.02 70.33 16.33
C SER A 192 36.66 70.91 17.59
N LYS A 193 37.32 70.05 18.43
CA LYS A 193 38.01 70.52 19.64
C LYS A 193 39.32 71.31 19.32
N LEU A 194 39.97 70.99 18.22
CA LEU A 194 41.17 71.74 17.79
C LEU A 194 40.91 73.10 17.14
N LYS A 195 39.63 73.37 16.79
CA LYS A 195 39.20 74.69 16.18
C LYS A 195 38.81 75.72 17.23
N ILE A 196 38.79 75.39 18.52
CA ILE A 196 38.32 76.25 19.63
C ILE A 196 39.50 76.78 20.46
N ILE A 197 40.72 76.62 20.03
CA ILE A 197 41.93 77.27 20.57
C ILE A 197 42.46 78.21 19.51
#